data_a45178f48dbac31981a991f071997eb7
#
_entry.id   a45178f48dbac31981a991f071997eb7
#
_cell.length_a   1.000
_cell.length_b   1.000
_cell.length_c   1.000
_cell.angle_alpha   90.00
_cell.angle_beta   90.00
_cell.angle_gamma   90.00
#
_symmetry.space_group_name_H-M   'P 1'
#
loop_
_entity.id
_entity.type
_entity.pdbx_description
1 polymer ?
#
loop_
_entity_poly.entity_id
_entity_poly.type
_entity_poly.pdbx_seq_one_letter_code
_entity_poly.pdbx_strand_id
1 'polypeptide(L)' 'MSKREPKLLISDILESCNKILQYTDNMNFETFCNDSKTLDAVIRNFEFIGEAANKLTEDPVLYHQYEN' A
#
# COMPACT_ATOMS: atom_id res chain seq x y z
N MET A 1 0.50 22.53 3.49
CA MET A 1 1.11 21.25 3.80
C MET A 1 1.94 20.77 2.63
N SER A 2 3.17 20.39 2.89
CA SER A 2 4.07 19.97 1.82
C SER A 2 3.68 18.56 1.33
N LYS A 3 3.89 18.35 0.05
CA LYS A 3 3.67 17.02 -0.54
C LYS A 3 4.83 16.12 -0.16
N ARG A 4 4.51 14.85 0.10
CA ARG A 4 5.53 13.87 0.32
C ARG A 4 6.20 13.52 -1.01
N GLU A 5 7.50 13.41 -1.03
CA GLU A 5 8.22 13.10 -2.25
C GLU A 5 7.79 11.75 -2.83
N PRO A 6 7.71 11.64 -4.16
CA PRO A 6 7.32 10.37 -4.79
C PRO A 6 8.16 9.18 -4.35
N LYS A 7 9.46 9.39 -4.17
CA LYS A 7 10.37 8.37 -3.70
C LYS A 7 9.94 7.82 -2.34
N LEU A 8 9.50 8.71 -1.44
CA LEU A 8 9.06 8.32 -0.11
C LEU A 8 7.70 7.63 -0.17
N LEU A 9 6.83 8.05 -1.08
CA LEU A 9 5.54 7.39 -1.27
C LEU A 9 5.72 5.96 -1.73
N ILE A 10 6.64 5.73 -2.66
CA ILE A 10 6.95 4.38 -3.14
C ILE A 10 7.51 3.54 -2.01
N SER A 11 8.39 4.11 -1.20
CA SER A 11 8.93 3.43 -0.03
C SER A 11 7.83 3.03 0.95
N ASP A 12 6.88 3.93 1.19
CA ASP A 12 5.74 3.65 2.06
C ASP A 12 4.88 2.50 1.52
N ILE A 13 4.67 2.47 0.20
CA ILE A 13 3.91 1.40 -0.43
C ILE A 13 4.61 0.06 -0.24
N LEU A 14 5.93 0.04 -0.48
CA LEU A 14 6.71 -1.19 -0.30
C LEU A 14 6.69 -1.67 1.15
N GLU A 15 6.78 -0.76 2.09
CA GLU A 15 6.71 -1.09 3.50
C GLU A 15 5.36 -1.73 3.85
N SER A 16 4.27 -1.15 3.33
CA SER A 16 2.93 -1.70 3.56
C SER A 16 2.77 -3.07 2.93
N CYS A 17 3.32 -3.28 1.74
CA CYS A 17 3.31 -4.60 1.09
C CYS A 17 4.04 -5.63 1.93
N ASN A 18 5.20 -5.26 2.47
CA ASN A 18 5.95 -6.16 3.35
C ASN A 18 5.18 -6.51 4.61
N LYS A 19 4.47 -5.56 5.18
CA LYS A 19 3.62 -5.83 6.34
C LYS A 19 2.53 -6.82 6.01
N ILE A 20 1.88 -6.67 4.87
CA ILE A 20 0.84 -7.61 4.43
C ILE A 20 1.42 -9.01 4.30
N LEU A 21 2.59 -9.13 3.69
CA LEU A 21 3.25 -10.42 3.53
C LEU A 21 3.59 -11.04 4.88
N GLN A 22 4.05 -10.23 5.83
CA GLN A 22 4.37 -10.72 7.17
C GLN A 22 3.11 -11.19 7.91
N TYR A 23 2.03 -10.42 7.83
CA TYR A 23 0.79 -10.77 8.52
C TYR A 23 0.17 -12.05 7.98
N THR A 24 0.36 -12.33 6.70
CA THR A 24 -0.25 -13.49 6.05
C THR A 24 0.71 -14.68 5.92
N ASP A 25 1.93 -14.53 6.43
CA ASP A 25 2.92 -15.59 6.37
C ASP A 25 2.39 -16.85 7.05
N ASN A 26 2.56 -17.98 6.40
CA ASN A 26 2.11 -19.28 6.89
C ASN A 26 0.60 -19.41 7.07
N MET A 27 -0.17 -18.50 6.49
CA MET A 27 -1.62 -18.59 6.51
C MET A 27 -2.16 -19.14 5.19
N ASN A 28 -3.09 -20.11 5.27
CA ASN A 28 -3.84 -20.48 4.10
C ASN A 28 -5.07 -19.56 4.01
N PHE A 29 -5.81 -19.67 2.93
CA PHE A 29 -6.95 -18.79 2.69
C PHE A 29 -8.00 -18.89 3.80
N GLU A 30 -8.30 -20.11 4.23
CA GLU A 30 -9.31 -20.33 5.27
C GLU A 30 -8.89 -19.70 6.61
N THR A 31 -7.65 -19.93 7.01
CA THR A 31 -7.11 -19.35 8.24
C THR A 31 -7.16 -17.84 8.18
N PHE A 32 -6.76 -17.26 7.04
CA PHE A 32 -6.77 -15.83 6.86
C PHE A 32 -8.20 -15.26 6.98
N CYS A 33 -9.17 -15.88 6.34
CA CYS A 33 -10.56 -15.40 6.37
C CYS A 33 -11.16 -15.44 7.77
N ASN A 34 -10.67 -16.34 8.62
CA ASN A 34 -11.19 -16.50 9.97
C ASN A 34 -10.43 -15.68 11.02
N ASP A 35 -9.38 -14.99 10.62
CA ASP A 35 -8.59 -14.17 11.53
C ASP A 35 -8.91 -12.70 11.31
N SER A 36 -9.90 -12.21 12.08
CA SER A 36 -10.38 -10.84 11.88
C SER A 36 -9.33 -9.78 12.15
N LYS A 37 -8.42 -10.03 13.08
CA LYS A 37 -7.34 -9.06 13.36
C LYS A 37 -6.40 -8.93 12.18
N THR A 38 -5.99 -10.06 11.62
CA THR A 38 -5.11 -10.06 10.45
C THR A 38 -5.81 -9.46 9.25
N LEU A 39 -7.07 -9.82 9.03
CA LEU A 39 -7.86 -9.29 7.93
C LEU A 39 -7.98 -7.77 8.02
N ASP A 40 -8.29 -7.24 9.21
CA ASP A 40 -8.38 -5.79 9.40
C ASP A 40 -7.05 -5.10 9.15
N ALA A 41 -5.95 -5.70 9.62
CA ALA A 41 -4.62 -5.12 9.42
C ALA A 41 -4.26 -5.10 7.93
N VAL A 42 -4.59 -6.14 7.19
CA VAL A 42 -4.34 -6.22 5.76
C VAL A 42 -5.16 -5.18 5.01
N ILE A 43 -6.44 -5.07 5.33
CA ILE A 43 -7.32 -4.08 4.70
C ILE A 43 -6.79 -2.67 4.93
N ARG A 44 -6.37 -2.38 6.16
CA ARG A 44 -5.83 -1.07 6.51
C ARG A 44 -4.58 -0.74 5.68
N ASN A 45 -3.72 -1.72 5.49
CA ASN A 45 -2.52 -1.52 4.67
C ASN A 45 -2.87 -1.33 3.20
N PHE A 46 -3.87 -2.02 2.68
CA PHE A 46 -4.35 -1.79 1.31
C PHE A 46 -4.90 -0.38 1.14
N GLU A 47 -5.65 0.11 2.13
CA GLU A 47 -6.16 1.48 2.09
C GLU A 47 -5.00 2.48 2.05
N PHE A 48 -3.99 2.25 2.87
CA PHE A 48 -2.80 3.10 2.91
C PHE A 48 -2.06 3.09 1.57
N ILE A 49 -1.92 1.91 0.95
CA ILE A 49 -1.30 1.77 -0.36
C ILE A 49 -2.10 2.57 -1.40
N GLY A 50 -3.43 2.47 -1.35
CA GLY A 50 -4.30 3.21 -2.26
C GLY A 50 -4.13 4.71 -2.14
N GLU A 51 -4.06 5.22 -0.90
CA GLU A 51 -3.84 6.65 -0.67
C GLU A 51 -2.49 7.11 -1.21
N ALA A 52 -1.45 6.33 -0.95
CA ALA A 52 -0.11 6.67 -1.45
C ALA A 52 -0.06 6.63 -2.97
N ALA A 53 -0.70 5.65 -3.57
CA ALA A 53 -0.76 5.53 -5.03
C ALA A 53 -1.50 6.73 -5.65
N ASN A 54 -2.59 7.16 -5.03
CA ASN A 54 -3.31 8.34 -5.50
C ASN A 54 -2.43 9.59 -5.47
N LYS A 55 -1.66 9.75 -4.41
CA LYS A 55 -0.74 10.89 -4.31
C LYS A 55 0.31 10.85 -5.41
N LEU A 56 0.79 9.66 -5.77
CA LEU A 56 1.74 9.52 -6.87
C LEU A 56 1.12 9.94 -8.19
N THR A 57 -0.13 9.55 -8.45
CA THR A 57 -0.80 9.90 -9.71
C THR A 57 -1.13 11.39 -9.79
N GLU A 58 -1.19 12.07 -8.65
CA GLU A 58 -1.43 13.51 -8.62
C GLU A 58 -0.16 14.32 -8.89
N ASP A 59 1.00 13.70 -8.86
CA ASP A 59 2.26 14.39 -9.11
C ASP A 59 2.38 14.70 -10.60
N PRO A 60 2.46 15.98 -10.99
CA PRO A 60 2.50 16.33 -12.41
C PRO A 60 3.68 15.73 -13.16
N VAL A 61 4.83 15.64 -12.52
CA VAL A 61 6.03 15.09 -13.15
C VAL A 61 5.84 13.62 -13.45
N LEU A 62 5.37 12.85 -12.47
CA LEU A 62 5.15 11.43 -12.65
C LEU A 62 4.04 11.15 -13.64
N TYR A 63 2.96 11.93 -13.57
CA TYR A 63 1.85 11.77 -14.49
C TYR A 63 2.30 11.93 -15.93
N HIS A 64 3.09 12.96 -16.20
CA HIS A 64 3.57 13.24 -17.55
C HIS A 64 4.58 12.21 -18.05
N GLN A 65 5.29 11.53 -17.15
CA GLN A 65 6.22 10.47 -17.54
C GLN A 65 5.49 9.25 -18.12
N TYR A 66 4.28 8.99 -17.66
CA TYR A 66 3.51 7.82 -18.09
C TYR A 66 2.44 8.15 -19.10
N GLU A 67 2.19 9.41 -19.35
CA GLU A 67 1.24 9.85 -20.34
C GLU A 67 1.91 9.88 -21.72
N ASN A 68 1.28 9.27 -22.70
CA ASN A 68 1.81 9.25 -24.06
C ASN A 68 1.21 10.35 -24.90
#